data_e1edfce334433c79cc8d369e2a05a4eb
#
_entry.id   e1edfce334433c79cc8d369e2a05a4eb
#
_cell.length_a   1.000
_cell.length_b   1.000
_cell.length_c   1.000
_cell.angle_alpha   90.00
_cell.angle_beta   90.00
_cell.angle_gamma   90.00
#
_symmetry.space_group_name_H-M   'P 1'
#
loop_
_entity.id
_entity.type
_entity.pdbx_description
1 polymer ?
#
loop_
_entity_poly.entity_id
_entity_poly.type
_entity_poly.pdbx_seq_one_letter_code
_entity_poly.pdbx_strand_id
1 'polypeptide(L)'
;MKGALSHLRTRISGTGMDYKGYNIAVHEFGHNVEQTISLYNVDNYMMSGVPNTAFTEANAFVFQSRDLFLLGMKENNPDKEKLDTFDSAWSLMEIMGVGMVDMRVWKWLYANPDATPAQIKENTIKIAVEVWNKYFAPVLGVKDSPILAIYSHMIDTPLYLPNYSYGHIIQFQIEEFLKGKNFSGEIDRIYAQGRLTPQQWMMRAVGSKISTQPIINALDKALKSE
;
A
#
# COMPACT_ATOMS: atom_id res chain seq x y z
N MET A 1 20.65 -4.82 -6.03
CA MET A 1 21.96 -5.35 -5.56
C MET A 1 22.77 -4.18 -5.03
N LYS A 2 23.62 -4.40 -4.00
CA LYS A 2 24.56 -3.37 -3.54
C LYS A 2 25.37 -2.85 -4.71
N GLY A 3 25.55 -1.52 -4.80
CA GLY A 3 26.26 -0.86 -5.89
C GLY A 3 25.42 -0.50 -7.12
N ALA A 4 24.17 -0.99 -7.23
CA ALA A 4 23.28 -0.53 -8.28
C ALA A 4 22.65 0.82 -7.90
N LEU A 5 22.42 1.66 -8.91
CA LEU A 5 21.67 2.91 -8.73
C LEU A 5 20.18 2.60 -8.57
N SER A 6 19.53 3.30 -7.66
CA SER A 6 18.08 3.30 -7.56
C SER A 6 17.45 4.03 -8.75
N HIS A 7 16.33 3.55 -9.23
CA HIS A 7 15.59 4.14 -10.33
C HIS A 7 14.20 4.57 -9.85
N LEU A 8 13.83 5.78 -10.26
CA LEU A 8 12.50 6.34 -10.01
C LEU A 8 11.79 6.52 -11.34
N ARG A 9 10.54 6.06 -11.45
CA ARG A 9 9.70 6.25 -12.63
C ARG A 9 8.43 6.99 -12.25
N THR A 10 8.09 8.04 -13.00
CA THR A 10 6.87 8.80 -12.81
C THR A 10 6.29 9.28 -14.14
N ARG A 11 5.13 9.95 -14.08
CA ARG A 11 4.45 10.50 -15.25
C ARG A 11 4.89 11.94 -15.48
N ILE A 12 5.26 12.23 -16.73
CA ILE A 12 5.59 13.58 -17.19
C ILE A 12 4.83 13.81 -18.50
N SER A 13 4.07 14.90 -18.59
CA SER A 13 3.40 15.33 -19.80
C SER A 13 4.27 16.28 -20.62
N GLY A 14 3.83 16.65 -21.83
CA GLY A 14 4.51 17.66 -22.66
C GLY A 14 4.60 19.04 -22.02
N THR A 15 3.76 19.33 -21.03
CA THR A 15 3.72 20.59 -20.26
C THR A 15 4.46 20.50 -18.92
N GLY A 16 5.07 19.36 -18.60
CA GLY A 16 5.80 19.12 -17.35
C GLY A 16 5.14 18.09 -16.45
N MET A 17 5.61 18.02 -15.21
CA MET A 17 5.08 17.12 -14.16
C MET A 17 3.91 17.83 -13.45
N ASP A 18 2.73 17.20 -13.44
CA ASP A 18 1.61 17.63 -12.62
C ASP A 18 1.73 17.12 -11.17
N TYR A 19 0.80 17.52 -10.30
CA TYR A 19 0.79 17.07 -8.91
C TYR A 19 0.70 15.55 -8.78
N LYS A 20 -0.08 14.89 -9.63
CA LYS A 20 -0.18 13.43 -9.61
C LYS A 20 1.14 12.75 -9.97
N GLY A 21 1.84 13.26 -10.98
CA GLY A 21 3.18 12.80 -11.33
C GLY A 21 4.18 12.99 -10.20
N TYR A 22 4.13 14.12 -9.51
CA TYR A 22 4.94 14.41 -8.34
C TYR A 22 4.62 13.46 -7.16
N ASN A 23 3.36 13.27 -6.83
CA ASN A 23 2.94 12.37 -5.76
C ASN A 23 3.38 10.92 -6.01
N ILE A 24 3.30 10.44 -7.27
CA ILE A 24 3.86 9.15 -7.68
C ILE A 24 5.40 9.14 -7.50
N ALA A 25 6.09 10.23 -7.88
CA ALA A 25 7.54 10.31 -7.72
C ALA A 25 7.97 10.20 -6.24
N VAL A 26 7.20 10.78 -5.32
CA VAL A 26 7.46 10.66 -3.87
C VAL A 26 7.20 9.25 -3.37
N HIS A 27 6.19 8.57 -3.88
CA HIS A 27 5.95 7.15 -3.61
C HIS A 27 7.16 6.29 -4.04
N GLU A 28 7.61 6.43 -5.29
CA GLU A 28 8.77 5.71 -5.82
C GLU A 28 10.07 6.06 -5.08
N PHE A 29 10.20 7.31 -4.63
CA PHE A 29 11.31 7.73 -3.77
C PHE A 29 11.29 6.97 -2.44
N GLY A 30 10.11 6.72 -1.86
CA GLY A 30 9.96 5.89 -0.68
C GLY A 30 10.51 4.47 -0.88
N HIS A 31 10.26 3.83 -2.02
CA HIS A 31 10.87 2.54 -2.38
C HIS A 31 12.40 2.64 -2.44
N ASN A 32 12.94 3.71 -3.04
CA ASN A 32 14.38 3.91 -3.14
C ASN A 32 15.05 4.07 -1.76
N VAL A 33 14.40 4.78 -0.85
CA VAL A 33 14.89 4.91 0.54
C VAL A 33 14.87 3.57 1.26
N GLU A 34 13.77 2.82 1.18
CA GLU A 34 13.68 1.48 1.77
C GLU A 34 14.79 0.57 1.24
N GLN A 35 14.95 0.48 -0.08
CA GLN A 35 15.97 -0.36 -0.70
C GLN A 35 17.38 0.05 -0.28
N THR A 36 17.66 1.33 -0.18
CA THR A 36 18.97 1.83 0.26
C THR A 36 19.26 1.37 1.68
N ILE A 37 18.33 1.57 2.62
CA ILE A 37 18.52 1.16 4.02
C ILE A 37 18.62 -0.37 4.12
N SER A 38 17.67 -1.09 3.55
CA SER A 38 17.58 -2.55 3.69
C SER A 38 18.71 -3.31 3.01
N LEU A 39 19.37 -2.72 2.00
CA LEU A 39 20.52 -3.31 1.31
C LEU A 39 21.86 -2.95 1.95
N TYR A 40 21.99 -1.75 2.54
CA TYR A 40 23.28 -1.26 3.02
C TYR A 40 23.44 -1.30 4.54
N ASN A 41 22.35 -1.16 5.30
CA ASN A 41 22.37 -1.08 6.77
C ASN A 41 22.05 -2.41 7.45
N VAL A 42 21.89 -3.51 6.68
CA VAL A 42 21.73 -4.87 7.21
C VAL A 42 23.07 -5.61 7.08
N ASP A 43 23.66 -5.98 8.23
CA ASP A 43 24.99 -6.59 8.28
C ASP A 43 25.07 -7.93 7.55
N ASN A 44 24.05 -8.78 7.69
CA ASN A 44 24.01 -10.07 7.04
C ASN A 44 23.37 -9.97 5.65
N TYR A 45 24.18 -10.22 4.62
CA TYR A 45 23.75 -10.16 3.22
C TYR A 45 22.49 -11.00 2.93
N MET A 46 22.39 -12.22 3.51
CA MET A 46 21.24 -13.10 3.31
C MET A 46 19.95 -12.57 3.96
N MET A 47 20.08 -11.62 4.88
CA MET A 47 18.96 -10.95 5.54
C MET A 47 18.64 -9.60 4.92
N SER A 48 19.38 -9.14 3.90
CA SER A 48 19.11 -7.87 3.22
C SER A 48 17.70 -7.84 2.62
N GLY A 49 16.99 -6.73 2.79
CA GLY A 49 15.62 -6.53 2.31
C GLY A 49 14.59 -6.53 3.44
N VAL A 50 13.33 -6.50 3.05
CA VAL A 50 12.14 -6.53 3.92
C VAL A 50 11.41 -7.87 3.81
N PRO A 51 10.44 -8.18 4.69
CA PRO A 51 9.74 -9.48 4.68
C PRO A 51 9.12 -9.87 3.35
N ASN A 52 8.39 -8.95 2.73
CA ASN A 52 7.77 -9.10 1.42
C ASN A 52 7.39 -7.72 0.84
N THR A 53 6.81 -7.71 -0.35
CA THR A 53 6.44 -6.49 -1.09
C THR A 53 5.49 -5.56 -0.33
N ALA A 54 4.61 -6.07 0.54
CA ALA A 54 3.73 -5.18 1.31
C ALA A 54 4.49 -4.22 2.24
N PHE A 55 5.70 -4.59 2.68
CA PHE A 55 6.53 -3.73 3.54
C PHE A 55 7.27 -2.65 2.75
N THR A 56 7.63 -2.91 1.50
CA THR A 56 8.18 -1.86 0.63
C THR A 56 7.08 -0.89 0.20
N GLU A 57 5.87 -1.39 -0.11
CA GLU A 57 4.70 -0.54 -0.37
C GLU A 57 4.36 0.34 0.86
N ALA A 58 4.40 -0.23 2.06
CA ALA A 58 4.16 0.54 3.27
C ALA A 58 5.12 1.72 3.42
N ASN A 59 6.42 1.54 3.14
CA ASN A 59 7.38 2.65 3.17
C ASN A 59 7.10 3.70 2.10
N ALA A 60 6.75 3.26 0.89
CA ALA A 60 6.39 4.16 -0.19
C ALA A 60 5.19 5.05 0.20
N PHE A 61 4.15 4.48 0.82
CA PHE A 61 3.00 5.22 1.34
C PHE A 61 3.38 6.16 2.50
N VAL A 62 4.29 5.75 3.41
CA VAL A 62 4.80 6.62 4.48
C VAL A 62 5.49 7.86 3.89
N PHE A 63 6.23 7.72 2.81
CA PHE A 63 6.84 8.86 2.13
C PHE A 63 5.81 9.67 1.34
N GLN A 64 4.91 9.00 0.63
CA GLN A 64 3.87 9.62 -0.18
C GLN A 64 2.96 10.56 0.66
N SER A 65 2.64 10.20 1.90
CA SER A 65 1.87 11.03 2.82
C SER A 65 2.59 12.33 3.24
N ARG A 66 3.87 12.50 2.89
CA ARG A 66 4.71 13.67 3.18
C ARG A 66 5.02 14.52 1.96
N ASP A 67 4.32 14.31 0.87
CA ASP A 67 4.60 14.98 -0.41
C ASP A 67 4.50 16.52 -0.31
N LEU A 68 3.47 17.05 0.34
CA LEU A 68 3.32 18.50 0.55
C LEU A 68 4.42 19.07 1.47
N PHE A 69 4.80 18.32 2.50
CA PHE A 69 5.92 18.69 3.36
C PHE A 69 7.24 18.79 2.59
N LEU A 70 7.50 17.85 1.69
CA LEU A 70 8.69 17.83 0.84
C LEU A 70 8.70 18.99 -0.17
N LEU A 71 7.54 19.52 -0.55
CA LEU A 71 7.42 20.76 -1.32
C LEU A 71 7.63 22.05 -0.48
N GLY A 72 7.89 21.90 0.82
CA GLY A 72 8.01 23.05 1.72
C GLY A 72 6.66 23.71 2.06
N MET A 73 5.55 23.09 1.73
CA MET A 73 4.21 23.59 2.06
C MET A 73 3.90 23.31 3.53
N LYS A 74 3.44 24.36 4.22
CA LYS A 74 2.96 24.23 5.60
C LYS A 74 1.48 23.89 5.57
N GLU A 75 1.13 22.81 6.23
CA GLU A 75 -0.26 22.47 6.43
C GLU A 75 -0.75 23.01 7.77
N ASN A 76 -1.79 23.84 7.71
CA ASN A 76 -2.39 24.47 8.89
C ASN A 76 -3.87 24.04 9.07
N ASN A 77 -4.25 22.85 8.54
CA ASN A 77 -5.60 22.36 8.68
C ASN A 77 -5.79 21.70 10.06
N PRO A 78 -6.69 22.23 10.92
CA PRO A 78 -6.96 21.63 12.24
C PRO A 78 -7.59 20.23 12.13
N ASP A 79 -8.28 19.94 11.02
CA ASP A 79 -8.93 18.65 10.77
C ASP A 79 -8.03 17.63 10.06
N LYS A 80 -6.74 17.96 9.88
CA LYS A 80 -5.82 17.11 9.11
C LYS A 80 -5.82 15.65 9.59
N GLU A 81 -5.64 15.40 10.88
CA GLU A 81 -5.59 14.04 11.41
C GLU A 81 -6.88 13.25 11.12
N LYS A 82 -8.02 13.92 11.19
CA LYS A 82 -9.32 13.34 10.85
C LYS A 82 -9.42 13.01 9.37
N LEU A 83 -9.04 13.95 8.50
CA LEU A 83 -9.06 13.77 7.05
C LEU A 83 -8.07 12.68 6.60
N ASP A 84 -6.86 12.66 7.12
CA ASP A 84 -5.85 11.63 6.84
C ASP A 84 -6.35 10.23 7.25
N THR A 85 -7.11 10.14 8.36
CA THR A 85 -7.71 8.88 8.81
C THR A 85 -8.79 8.40 7.82
N PHE A 86 -9.66 9.29 7.35
CA PHE A 86 -10.67 8.93 6.35
C PHE A 86 -10.06 8.58 5.01
N ASP A 87 -9.04 9.32 4.56
CA ASP A 87 -8.33 9.05 3.31
C ASP A 87 -7.62 7.67 3.37
N SER A 88 -6.94 7.37 4.48
CA SER A 88 -6.31 6.07 4.70
C SER A 88 -7.32 4.92 4.67
N ALA A 89 -8.49 5.11 5.28
CA ALA A 89 -9.54 4.09 5.28
C ALA A 89 -10.16 3.91 3.90
N TRP A 90 -10.38 5.01 3.17
CA TRP A 90 -10.91 4.96 1.81
C TRP A 90 -9.93 4.28 0.85
N SER A 91 -8.65 4.66 0.89
CA SER A 91 -7.60 4.05 0.08
C SER A 91 -7.48 2.55 0.34
N LEU A 92 -7.55 2.13 1.62
CA LEU A 92 -7.55 0.71 1.98
C LEU A 92 -8.79 0.00 1.44
N MET A 93 -9.99 0.58 1.56
CA MET A 93 -11.23 -0.01 1.05
C MET A 93 -11.18 -0.18 -0.47
N GLU A 94 -10.74 0.84 -1.19
CA GLU A 94 -10.65 0.86 -2.65
C GLU A 94 -9.72 -0.26 -3.15
N ILE A 95 -8.48 -0.31 -2.67
CA ILE A 95 -7.49 -1.26 -3.16
C ILE A 95 -7.74 -2.70 -2.67
N MET A 96 -8.37 -2.87 -1.51
CA MET A 96 -8.72 -4.18 -0.97
C MET A 96 -9.71 -4.91 -1.89
N GLY A 97 -10.67 -4.20 -2.48
CA GLY A 97 -11.61 -4.77 -3.46
C GLY A 97 -10.90 -5.40 -4.63
N VAL A 98 -9.96 -4.67 -5.21
CA VAL A 98 -9.14 -5.14 -6.35
C VAL A 98 -8.24 -6.31 -5.95
N GLY A 99 -7.59 -6.23 -4.78
CA GLY A 99 -6.76 -7.32 -4.23
C GLY A 99 -7.56 -8.61 -4.01
N MET A 100 -8.82 -8.51 -3.56
CA MET A 100 -9.70 -9.69 -3.43
C MET A 100 -10.06 -10.30 -4.79
N VAL A 101 -10.27 -9.47 -5.81
CA VAL A 101 -10.51 -9.98 -7.18
C VAL A 101 -9.29 -10.73 -7.68
N ASP A 102 -8.09 -10.14 -7.56
CA ASP A 102 -6.82 -10.77 -7.95
C ASP A 102 -6.65 -12.16 -7.30
N MET A 103 -6.75 -12.25 -5.98
CA MET A 103 -6.63 -13.53 -5.27
C MET A 103 -7.67 -14.57 -5.72
N ARG A 104 -8.91 -14.15 -5.99
CA ARG A 104 -9.98 -15.07 -6.43
C ARG A 104 -9.81 -15.51 -7.86
N VAL A 105 -9.32 -14.63 -8.74
CA VAL A 105 -8.99 -14.96 -10.14
C VAL A 105 -7.89 -16.00 -10.18
N TRP A 106 -6.81 -15.81 -9.43
CA TRP A 106 -5.70 -16.77 -9.41
C TRP A 106 -6.07 -18.09 -8.74
N LYS A 107 -6.89 -18.07 -7.69
CA LYS A 107 -7.46 -19.31 -7.13
C LYS A 107 -8.29 -20.08 -8.16
N TRP A 108 -9.05 -19.38 -8.98
CA TRP A 108 -9.83 -20.00 -10.06
C TRP A 108 -8.91 -20.54 -11.16
N LEU A 109 -7.88 -19.78 -11.56
CA LEU A 109 -6.89 -20.22 -12.56
C LEU A 109 -6.17 -21.50 -12.15
N TYR A 110 -5.77 -21.63 -10.91
CA TYR A 110 -5.16 -22.88 -10.42
C TYR A 110 -6.09 -24.09 -10.49
N ALA A 111 -7.39 -23.88 -10.40
CA ALA A 111 -8.39 -24.93 -10.57
C ALA A 111 -8.78 -25.17 -12.05
N ASN A 112 -8.41 -24.25 -12.96
CA ASN A 112 -8.74 -24.29 -14.39
C ASN A 112 -7.48 -23.97 -15.24
N PRO A 113 -6.44 -24.83 -15.21
CA PRO A 113 -5.15 -24.51 -15.84
C PRO A 113 -5.22 -24.37 -17.37
N ASP A 114 -6.22 -25.00 -18.00
CA ASP A 114 -6.43 -24.98 -19.46
C ASP A 114 -7.44 -23.90 -19.89
N ALA A 115 -7.75 -22.94 -19.01
CA ALA A 115 -8.71 -21.88 -19.31
C ALA A 115 -8.24 -21.02 -20.49
N THR A 116 -9.13 -20.80 -21.45
CA THR A 116 -8.89 -19.88 -22.56
C THR A 116 -8.90 -18.41 -22.10
N PRO A 117 -8.28 -17.48 -22.84
CA PRO A 117 -8.34 -16.05 -22.53
C PRO A 117 -9.76 -15.51 -22.40
N ALA A 118 -10.71 -16.02 -23.19
CA ALA A 118 -12.12 -15.64 -23.12
C ALA A 118 -12.75 -16.05 -21.77
N GLN A 119 -12.49 -17.27 -21.32
CA GLN A 119 -12.97 -17.78 -20.02
C GLN A 119 -12.33 -17.02 -18.85
N ILE A 120 -11.04 -16.67 -18.94
CA ILE A 120 -10.36 -15.85 -17.93
C ILE A 120 -11.04 -14.49 -17.82
N LYS A 121 -11.28 -13.81 -18.94
CA LYS A 121 -11.95 -12.50 -18.98
C LYS A 121 -13.35 -12.59 -18.36
N GLU A 122 -14.16 -13.53 -18.80
CA GLU A 122 -15.53 -13.72 -18.31
C GLU A 122 -15.55 -13.96 -16.80
N ASN A 123 -14.70 -14.88 -16.31
CA ASN A 123 -14.66 -15.19 -14.89
C ASN A 123 -14.09 -14.04 -14.05
N THR A 124 -13.13 -13.28 -14.57
CA THR A 124 -12.61 -12.08 -13.89
C THR A 124 -13.72 -11.05 -13.69
N ILE A 125 -14.53 -10.77 -14.72
CA ILE A 125 -15.67 -9.86 -14.62
C ILE A 125 -16.69 -10.38 -13.61
N LYS A 126 -17.03 -11.66 -13.65
CA LYS A 126 -17.95 -12.28 -12.68
C LYS A 126 -17.47 -12.12 -11.25
N ILE A 127 -16.21 -12.44 -10.99
CA ILE A 127 -15.60 -12.29 -9.66
C ILE A 127 -15.63 -10.82 -9.20
N ALA A 128 -15.31 -9.87 -10.10
CA ALA A 128 -15.34 -8.45 -9.81
C ALA A 128 -16.73 -7.99 -9.38
N VAL A 129 -17.77 -8.39 -10.10
CA VAL A 129 -19.18 -8.10 -9.78
C VAL A 129 -19.58 -8.71 -8.43
N GLU A 130 -19.20 -9.96 -8.16
CA GLU A 130 -19.47 -10.60 -6.86
C GLU A 130 -18.82 -9.86 -5.69
N VAL A 131 -17.55 -9.45 -5.81
CA VAL A 131 -16.82 -8.67 -4.80
C VAL A 131 -17.48 -7.30 -4.63
N TRP A 132 -17.79 -6.64 -5.74
CA TRP A 132 -18.48 -5.35 -5.72
C TRP A 132 -19.82 -5.43 -4.98
N ASN A 133 -20.67 -6.37 -5.37
CA ASN A 133 -22.00 -6.51 -4.77
C ASN A 133 -21.97 -6.84 -3.28
N LYS A 134 -20.93 -7.53 -2.84
CA LYS A 134 -20.77 -7.89 -1.42
C LYS A 134 -20.29 -6.74 -0.55
N TYR A 135 -19.33 -5.96 -1.03
CA TYR A 135 -18.60 -5.04 -0.17
C TYR A 135 -18.82 -3.56 -0.51
N PHE A 136 -19.10 -3.22 -1.75
CA PHE A 136 -19.24 -1.84 -2.23
C PHE A 136 -20.68 -1.43 -2.48
N ALA A 137 -21.47 -2.28 -3.08
CA ALA A 137 -22.86 -1.97 -3.40
C ALA A 137 -23.73 -1.60 -2.17
N PRO A 138 -23.56 -2.21 -0.98
CA PRO A 138 -24.31 -1.82 0.20
C PRO A 138 -24.01 -0.39 0.67
N VAL A 139 -22.80 0.11 0.39
CA VAL A 139 -22.33 1.45 0.79
C VAL A 139 -22.65 2.49 -0.28
N LEU A 140 -22.37 2.15 -1.54
CA LEU A 140 -22.44 3.10 -2.67
C LEU A 140 -23.81 3.09 -3.38
N GLY A 141 -24.70 2.14 -3.06
CA GLY A 141 -26.04 2.06 -3.65
C GLY A 141 -26.10 1.60 -5.12
N VAL A 142 -24.96 1.27 -5.73
CA VAL A 142 -24.85 0.82 -7.14
C VAL A 142 -24.49 -0.66 -7.17
N LYS A 143 -25.27 -1.47 -7.89
CA LYS A 143 -25.05 -2.91 -8.06
C LYS A 143 -24.41 -3.24 -9.41
N ASP A 144 -23.87 -4.45 -9.49
CA ASP A 144 -23.40 -5.11 -10.69
C ASP A 144 -22.28 -4.37 -11.45
N SER A 145 -21.46 -3.61 -10.73
CA SER A 145 -20.32 -2.91 -11.34
C SER A 145 -19.11 -3.83 -11.51
N PRO A 146 -18.55 -3.95 -12.73
CA PRO A 146 -17.35 -4.72 -13.00
C PRO A 146 -16.06 -3.93 -12.77
N ILE A 147 -16.13 -2.71 -12.23
CA ILE A 147 -14.99 -1.77 -12.18
C ILE A 147 -13.76 -2.34 -11.47
N LEU A 148 -13.93 -3.28 -10.55
CA LEU A 148 -12.81 -3.93 -9.85
C LEU A 148 -11.97 -4.85 -10.76
N ALA A 149 -12.41 -5.10 -12.02
CA ALA A 149 -11.65 -5.84 -13.01
C ALA A 149 -10.68 -4.96 -13.84
N ILE A 150 -10.52 -3.69 -13.51
CA ILE A 150 -9.80 -2.72 -14.36
C ILE A 150 -8.27 -2.88 -14.30
N TYR A 151 -7.72 -3.44 -13.23
CA TYR A 151 -6.27 -3.49 -13.01
C TYR A 151 -5.60 -4.61 -13.80
N SER A 152 -4.67 -4.24 -14.70
CA SER A 152 -3.87 -5.20 -15.49
C SER A 152 -2.94 -6.08 -14.63
N HIS A 153 -2.58 -5.63 -13.43
CA HIS A 153 -1.72 -6.36 -12.48
C HIS A 153 -2.21 -7.78 -12.18
N MET A 154 -3.51 -8.04 -12.30
CA MET A 154 -4.05 -9.39 -12.15
C MET A 154 -3.46 -10.39 -13.16
N ILE A 155 -2.95 -9.89 -14.31
CA ILE A 155 -2.41 -10.68 -15.42
C ILE A 155 -0.90 -10.53 -15.52
N ASP A 156 -0.38 -9.28 -15.50
CA ASP A 156 1.02 -8.99 -15.74
C ASP A 156 1.90 -9.14 -14.48
N THR A 157 1.30 -8.98 -13.29
CA THR A 157 1.97 -9.09 -12.00
C THR A 157 1.08 -9.83 -10.99
N PRO A 158 0.90 -11.15 -11.17
CA PRO A 158 -0.09 -11.93 -10.43
C PRO A 158 0.11 -11.86 -8.91
N LEU A 159 -1.00 -11.75 -8.17
CA LEU A 159 -1.03 -11.71 -6.71
C LEU A 159 -0.26 -10.52 -6.10
N TYR A 160 -0.03 -9.46 -6.90
CA TYR A 160 0.63 -8.25 -6.43
C TYR A 160 -0.32 -7.32 -5.67
N LEU A 161 -1.56 -7.15 -6.16
CA LEU A 161 -2.53 -6.18 -5.63
C LEU A 161 -2.83 -6.34 -4.13
N PRO A 162 -2.85 -7.53 -3.53
CA PRO A 162 -2.97 -7.69 -2.07
C PRO A 162 -1.88 -6.99 -1.26
N ASN A 163 -0.67 -6.79 -1.85
CA ASN A 163 0.42 -6.12 -1.14
C ASN A 163 0.11 -4.65 -0.85
N TYR A 164 -0.63 -3.97 -1.72
CA TYR A 164 -1.07 -2.60 -1.47
C TYR A 164 -2.00 -2.54 -0.25
N SER A 165 -2.95 -3.47 -0.14
CA SER A 165 -3.87 -3.52 1.01
C SER A 165 -3.11 -3.74 2.32
N TYR A 166 -2.20 -4.71 2.34
CA TYR A 166 -1.33 -4.93 3.51
C TYR A 166 -0.38 -3.77 3.74
N GLY A 167 0.12 -3.15 2.68
CA GLY A 167 0.95 -1.95 2.73
C GLY A 167 0.28 -0.81 3.47
N HIS A 168 -0.98 -0.50 3.15
CA HIS A 168 -1.76 0.52 3.88
C HIS A 168 -1.98 0.19 5.35
N ILE A 169 -2.27 -1.06 5.69
CA ILE A 169 -2.42 -1.50 7.09
C ILE A 169 -1.10 -1.31 7.86
N ILE A 170 0.02 -1.72 7.27
CA ILE A 170 1.36 -1.61 7.86
C ILE A 170 1.76 -0.13 7.97
N GLN A 171 1.56 0.65 6.89
CA GLN A 171 1.80 2.09 6.88
C GLN A 171 1.08 2.78 8.04
N PHE A 172 -0.23 2.52 8.20
CA PHE A 172 -1.01 3.15 9.26
C PHE A 172 -0.43 2.85 10.66
N GLN A 173 -0.02 1.61 10.92
CA GLN A 173 0.63 1.25 12.19
C GLN A 173 1.99 1.94 12.38
N ILE A 174 2.77 2.07 11.31
CA ILE A 174 4.06 2.80 11.34
C ILE A 174 3.82 4.29 11.59
N GLU A 175 2.84 4.92 10.94
CA GLU A 175 2.50 6.33 11.12
C GLU A 175 2.06 6.63 12.57
N GLU A 176 1.20 5.79 13.14
CA GLU A 176 0.80 5.93 14.54
C GLU A 176 2.01 5.81 15.49
N PHE A 177 2.92 4.89 15.20
CA PHE A 177 4.14 4.73 15.99
C PHE A 177 5.10 5.92 15.85
N LEU A 178 5.17 6.55 14.67
CA LEU A 178 6.10 7.66 14.38
C LEU A 178 5.66 8.98 15.02
N LYS A 179 4.42 9.12 15.49
CA LYS A 179 3.92 10.35 16.12
C LYS A 179 4.84 10.79 17.27
N GLY A 180 5.38 12.02 17.18
CA GLY A 180 6.27 12.60 18.18
C GLY A 180 7.69 12.02 18.23
N LYS A 181 8.09 11.19 17.25
CA LYS A 181 9.43 10.60 17.17
C LYS A 181 10.30 11.23 16.09
N ASN A 182 11.60 10.94 16.15
CA ASN A 182 12.53 11.33 15.08
C ASN A 182 12.29 10.44 13.86
N PHE A 183 11.68 11.00 12.83
CA PHE A 183 11.28 10.29 11.61
C PHE A 183 12.45 9.53 10.97
N SER A 184 13.55 10.23 10.65
CA SER A 184 14.68 9.62 9.92
C SER A 184 15.35 8.50 10.71
N GLY A 185 15.57 8.70 12.01
CA GLY A 185 16.17 7.69 12.87
C GLY A 185 15.29 6.45 13.04
N GLU A 186 13.97 6.63 13.16
CA GLU A 186 13.05 5.49 13.27
C GLU A 186 12.89 4.75 11.94
N ILE A 187 12.83 5.44 10.80
CA ILE A 187 12.78 4.79 9.48
C ILE A 187 14.04 3.97 9.24
N ASP A 188 15.23 4.52 9.53
CA ASP A 188 16.48 3.75 9.42
C ASP A 188 16.45 2.49 10.32
N ARG A 189 16.12 2.64 11.61
CA ARG A 189 16.00 1.53 12.55
C ARG A 189 15.00 0.46 12.09
N ILE A 190 13.84 0.87 11.60
CA ILE A 190 12.76 0.00 11.17
C ILE A 190 13.16 -0.81 9.94
N TYR A 191 13.77 -0.19 8.95
CA TYR A 191 14.11 -0.87 7.68
C TYR A 191 15.49 -1.54 7.69
N ALA A 192 16.35 -1.25 8.67
CA ALA A 192 17.62 -1.94 8.90
C ALA A 192 17.46 -3.31 9.61
N GLN A 193 16.24 -3.72 9.98
CA GLN A 193 16.01 -5.00 10.67
C GLN A 193 16.28 -6.24 9.82
N GLY A 194 16.27 -6.08 8.51
CA GLY A 194 16.43 -7.17 7.56
C GLY A 194 15.15 -8.01 7.37
N ARG A 195 15.29 -9.07 6.60
CA ARG A 195 14.21 -9.95 6.12
C ARG A 195 13.75 -10.94 7.21
N LEU A 196 13.07 -10.42 8.22
CA LEU A 196 12.41 -11.23 9.25
C LEU A 196 11.05 -11.75 8.74
N THR A 197 10.39 -12.63 9.52
CA THR A 197 8.98 -12.92 9.24
C THR A 197 8.12 -11.67 9.48
N PRO A 198 7.00 -11.48 8.75
CA PRO A 198 6.17 -10.27 8.85
C PRO A 198 5.79 -9.89 10.28
N GLN A 199 5.36 -10.85 11.08
CA GLN A 199 4.93 -10.59 12.46
C GLN A 199 6.10 -10.22 13.38
N GLN A 200 7.27 -10.87 13.22
CA GLN A 200 8.46 -10.54 14.00
C GLN A 200 8.99 -9.15 13.63
N TRP A 201 8.97 -8.82 12.33
CA TRP A 201 9.37 -7.53 11.84
C TRP A 201 8.52 -6.42 12.46
N MET A 202 7.20 -6.54 12.43
CA MET A 202 6.28 -5.56 13.01
C MET A 202 6.43 -5.45 14.53
N MET A 203 6.60 -6.56 15.24
CA MET A 203 6.85 -6.54 16.68
C MET A 203 8.10 -5.74 17.04
N ARG A 204 9.16 -5.84 16.23
CA ARG A 204 10.39 -5.05 16.43
C ARG A 204 10.26 -3.61 15.93
N ALA A 205 9.52 -3.40 14.84
CA ALA A 205 9.32 -2.08 14.24
C ALA A 205 8.49 -1.18 15.15
N VAL A 206 7.30 -1.62 15.54
CA VAL A 206 6.27 -0.79 16.19
C VAL A 206 5.73 -1.38 17.49
N GLY A 207 6.24 -2.55 17.93
CA GLY A 207 5.82 -3.20 19.18
C GLY A 207 4.51 -4.00 19.09
N SER A 208 3.93 -4.15 17.90
CA SER A 208 2.68 -4.88 17.70
C SER A 208 2.71 -5.74 16.44
N LYS A 209 1.85 -6.78 16.37
CA LYS A 209 1.65 -7.56 15.15
C LYS A 209 0.86 -6.75 14.11
N ILE A 210 0.88 -7.19 12.85
CA ILE A 210 0.02 -6.62 11.80
C ILE A 210 -1.44 -6.74 12.24
N SER A 211 -2.16 -5.61 12.25
CA SER A 211 -3.54 -5.52 12.69
C SER A 211 -4.28 -4.36 12.03
N THR A 212 -5.54 -4.55 11.71
CA THR A 212 -6.45 -3.48 11.27
C THR A 212 -7.04 -2.69 12.44
N GLN A 213 -6.87 -3.15 13.68
CA GLN A 213 -7.48 -2.51 14.85
C GLN A 213 -7.08 -1.04 15.04
N PRO A 214 -5.81 -0.61 14.81
CA PRO A 214 -5.42 0.79 14.90
C PRO A 214 -6.22 1.71 13.97
N ILE A 215 -6.41 1.35 12.70
CA ILE A 215 -7.19 2.16 11.77
C ILE A 215 -8.68 2.17 12.13
N ILE A 216 -9.24 1.05 12.59
CA ILE A 216 -10.64 0.97 13.06
C ILE A 216 -10.84 1.89 14.26
N ASN A 217 -9.95 1.85 15.25
CA ASN A 217 -10.02 2.71 16.43
C ASN A 217 -9.90 4.20 16.07
N ALA A 218 -9.03 4.54 15.12
CA ALA A 218 -8.87 5.90 14.65
C ALA A 218 -10.12 6.40 13.91
N LEU A 219 -10.75 5.55 13.08
CA LEU A 219 -12.02 5.85 12.42
C LEU A 219 -13.15 6.09 13.44
N ASP A 220 -13.28 5.22 14.43
CA ASP A 220 -14.28 5.36 15.48
C ASP A 220 -14.11 6.67 16.27
N LYS A 221 -12.86 7.08 16.51
CA LYS A 221 -12.53 8.37 17.13
C LYS A 221 -12.90 9.54 16.21
N ALA A 222 -12.49 9.47 14.94
CA ALA A 222 -12.74 10.51 13.96
C ALA A 222 -14.22 10.77 13.70
N LEU A 223 -15.05 9.70 13.72
CA LEU A 223 -16.51 9.79 13.56
C LEU A 223 -17.23 10.37 14.78
N LYS A 224 -16.64 10.28 15.98
CA LYS A 224 -17.22 10.79 17.23
C LYS A 224 -16.78 12.22 17.57
N SER A 225 -15.77 12.74 16.88
CA SER A 225 -15.27 14.10 17.07
C SER A 225 -16.05 15.08 16.17
N GLU A 226 -17.36 15.26 16.47
CA GLU A 226 -18.17 16.37 15.94
C GLU A 226 -18.10 17.60 16.86
#